data_17605a6bf41812af29536de555984783
#
_entry.id   17605a6bf41812af29536de555984783
#
_cell.length_a   1.000
_cell.length_b   1.000
_cell.length_c   1.000
_cell.angle_alpha   90.00
_cell.angle_beta   90.00
_cell.angle_gamma   90.00
#
_symmetry.space_group_name_H-M   'P 1'
#
loop_
_entity.id
_entity.type
_entity.pdbx_description
1 polymer ?
#
loop_
_entity_poly.entity_id
_entity_poly.type
_entity_poly.pdbx_seq_one_letter_code
_entity_poly.pdbx_strand_id
1 'polypeptide(L)'
;MNQEQYVFLAEEFSFEPVASDNASGTSFNCDKELVISRPDSSILREFSIFRSGILYFRDTSGNSYGVGNADIPARVCLSPQLNSARLTMKCTMLKPPVL
;
A
#
# COMPACT_ATOMS: atom_id res chain seq x y z
N MET A 1 4.31 -22.19 4.64
CA MET A 1 3.92 -21.20 3.63
C MET A 1 4.98 -20.09 3.62
N ASN A 2 5.54 -19.84 2.47
CA ASN A 2 6.57 -18.81 2.35
C ASN A 2 5.90 -17.45 2.19
N GLN A 3 6.29 -16.52 3.06
CA GLN A 3 5.90 -15.13 2.92
C GLN A 3 7.02 -14.40 2.20
N GLU A 4 6.70 -13.78 1.10
CA GLU A 4 7.64 -12.98 0.35
C GLU A 4 7.51 -11.53 0.78
N GLN A 5 8.64 -10.88 0.99
CA GLN A 5 8.69 -9.47 1.35
C GLN A 5 9.35 -8.68 0.25
N TYR A 6 8.75 -7.57 -0.10
CA TYR A 6 9.28 -6.65 -1.11
C TYR A 6 9.46 -5.28 -0.46
N VAL A 7 10.57 -4.64 -0.75
CA VAL A 7 10.86 -3.30 -0.22
C VAL A 7 10.97 -2.34 -1.39
N PHE A 8 10.21 -1.25 -1.32
CA PHE A 8 10.20 -0.23 -2.36
C PHE A 8 10.58 1.11 -1.75
N LEU A 9 11.37 1.89 -2.48
CA LEU A 9 11.70 3.25 -2.10
C LEU A 9 10.74 4.19 -2.83
N ALA A 10 9.97 4.94 -2.08
CA ALA A 10 8.99 5.86 -2.64
C ALA A 10 9.53 7.29 -2.63
N GLU A 11 9.08 8.08 -3.60
CA GLU A 11 9.26 9.51 -3.57
C GLU A 11 8.41 10.10 -2.45
N GLU A 12 8.68 11.35 -2.10
CA GLU A 12 7.91 12.04 -1.08
C GLU A 12 6.42 12.06 -1.45
N PHE A 13 5.58 11.64 -0.51
CA PHE A 13 4.14 11.62 -0.69
C PHE A 13 3.47 11.80 0.67
N SER A 14 2.21 12.25 0.64
CA SER A 14 1.40 12.30 1.85
C SER A 14 0.46 11.11 1.91
N PHE A 15 0.25 10.58 3.11
CA PHE A 15 -0.67 9.48 3.35
C PHE A 15 -1.70 9.93 4.40
N GLU A 16 -2.91 10.19 3.94
CA GLU A 16 -3.99 10.70 4.80
C GLU A 16 -5.21 9.80 4.63
N PRO A 17 -5.33 8.75 5.46
CA PRO A 17 -6.52 7.90 5.42
C PRO A 17 -7.78 8.71 5.73
N VAL A 18 -8.82 8.49 4.94
CA VAL A 18 -10.09 9.20 5.09
C VAL A 18 -11.06 8.36 5.90
N ALA A 19 -11.48 8.87 7.05
CA ALA A 19 -12.47 8.22 7.90
C ALA A 19 -13.87 8.48 7.37
N SER A 20 -14.70 7.44 7.39
CA SER A 20 -16.12 7.54 7.04
C SER A 20 -16.95 6.88 8.11
N ASP A 21 -17.93 7.60 8.64
CA ASP A 21 -18.91 7.06 9.59
C ASP A 21 -20.21 6.76 8.88
N ASN A 22 -20.79 5.62 9.20
CA ASN A 22 -22.12 5.24 8.68
C ASN A 22 -22.83 4.39 9.75
N ALA A 23 -24.04 3.90 9.42
CA ALA A 23 -24.82 3.10 10.36
C ALA A 23 -24.10 1.80 10.78
N SER A 24 -23.15 1.33 10.00
CA SER A 24 -22.39 0.11 10.29
C SER A 24 -21.10 0.38 11.06
N GLY A 25 -20.78 1.64 11.36
CA GLY A 25 -19.58 2.04 12.10
C GLY A 25 -18.64 2.90 11.29
N THR A 26 -17.41 3.02 11.77
CA THR A 26 -16.36 3.83 11.15
C THR A 26 -15.45 2.95 10.28
N SER A 27 -15.13 3.43 9.10
CA SER A 27 -14.11 2.79 8.26
C SER A 27 -13.09 3.83 7.80
N PHE A 28 -11.92 3.35 7.36
CA PHE A 28 -10.83 4.21 6.90
C PHE A 28 -10.47 3.80 5.47
N ASN A 29 -10.62 4.76 4.54
CA ASN A 29 -10.21 4.54 3.16
C ASN A 29 -8.72 4.86 3.04
N CYS A 30 -7.94 3.84 2.67
CA CYS A 30 -6.50 3.92 2.54
C CYS A 30 -6.05 3.82 1.08
N ASP A 31 -6.93 4.05 0.13
CA ASP A 31 -6.57 4.00 -1.29
C ASP A 31 -5.55 5.09 -1.60
N LYS A 32 -4.49 4.72 -2.32
CA LYS A 32 -3.41 5.66 -2.65
C LYS A 32 -2.64 5.20 -3.87
N GLU A 33 -2.19 6.16 -4.67
CA GLU A 33 -1.21 5.94 -5.73
C GLU A 33 0.05 6.70 -5.37
N LEU A 34 1.21 6.06 -5.58
CA LEU A 34 2.48 6.70 -5.31
C LEU A 34 3.53 6.24 -6.32
N VAL A 35 4.58 7.04 -6.44
CA VAL A 35 5.69 6.74 -7.34
C VAL A 35 6.82 6.14 -6.54
N ILE A 36 7.34 5.02 -7.00
CA ILE A 36 8.44 4.31 -6.36
C ILE A 36 9.62 4.19 -7.33
N SER A 37 10.80 3.91 -6.80
CA SER A 37 11.95 3.55 -7.60
C SER A 37 11.63 2.28 -8.39
N ARG A 38 12.00 2.24 -9.66
CA ARG A 38 11.64 1.13 -10.53
C ARG A 38 12.26 -0.18 -10.01
N PRO A 39 11.43 -1.19 -9.67
CA PRO A 39 11.94 -2.49 -9.25
C PRO A 39 12.34 -3.34 -10.47
N ASP A 40 12.88 -4.52 -10.20
CA ASP A 40 13.25 -5.46 -11.26
C ASP A 40 12.04 -5.84 -12.12
N SER A 41 12.31 -6.20 -13.36
CA SER A 41 11.24 -6.59 -14.30
C SER A 41 10.43 -7.78 -13.83
N SER A 42 11.05 -8.71 -13.07
CA SER A 42 10.34 -9.85 -12.50
C SER A 42 9.29 -9.39 -11.48
N ILE A 43 9.61 -8.40 -10.65
CA ILE A 43 8.69 -7.83 -9.67
C ILE A 43 7.57 -7.07 -10.37
N LEU A 44 7.90 -6.30 -11.41
CA LEU A 44 6.90 -5.59 -12.19
C LEU A 44 5.89 -6.54 -12.83
N ARG A 45 6.36 -7.67 -13.35
CA ARG A 45 5.47 -8.66 -13.94
C ARG A 45 4.60 -9.34 -12.89
N GLU A 46 5.16 -9.60 -11.72
CA GLU A 46 4.42 -10.23 -10.63
C GLU A 46 3.28 -9.36 -10.12
N PHE A 47 3.49 -8.05 -10.07
CA PHE A 47 2.48 -7.08 -9.62
C PHE A 47 1.75 -6.38 -10.77
N SER A 48 1.79 -6.91 -11.98
CA SER A 48 1.07 -6.34 -13.12
C SER A 48 -0.45 -6.43 -12.96
N ILE A 49 -0.92 -7.30 -12.08
CA ILE A 49 -2.32 -7.39 -11.65
C ILE A 49 -2.38 -7.12 -10.16
N PHE A 50 -3.56 -6.81 -9.64
CA PHE A 50 -3.72 -6.58 -8.20
C PHE A 50 -3.43 -7.85 -7.41
N ARG A 51 -2.58 -7.74 -6.40
CA ARG A 51 -2.24 -8.82 -5.48
C ARG A 51 -2.56 -8.39 -4.06
N SER A 52 -3.04 -9.33 -3.27
CA SER A 52 -3.35 -9.10 -1.86
C SER A 52 -2.10 -9.15 -1.01
N GLY A 53 -1.99 -8.24 -0.06
CA GLY A 53 -0.86 -8.19 0.84
C GLY A 53 -1.07 -7.19 1.95
N ILE A 54 -0.06 -7.04 2.78
CA ILE A 54 -0.04 -6.06 3.85
C ILE A 54 1.08 -5.08 3.53
N LEU A 55 0.77 -3.78 3.53
CA LEU A 55 1.74 -2.73 3.26
C LEU A 55 2.15 -2.07 4.56
N TYR A 56 3.45 -1.85 4.70
CA TYR A 56 4.00 -1.11 5.82
C TYR A 56 4.74 0.10 5.28
N PHE A 57 4.43 1.27 5.84
CA PHE A 57 5.10 2.51 5.51
C PHE A 57 5.93 2.96 6.70
N ARG A 58 7.12 3.49 6.42
CA ARG A 58 7.94 4.13 7.43
C ARG A 58 8.39 5.48 6.87
N ASP A 59 8.15 6.54 7.62
CA ASP A 59 8.62 7.86 7.23
C ASP A 59 10.02 8.13 7.80
N THR A 60 10.61 9.25 7.44
CA THR A 60 11.96 9.62 7.89
C THR A 60 12.01 9.98 9.36
N SER A 61 10.87 10.25 9.99
CA SER A 61 10.79 10.55 11.42
C SER A 61 10.59 9.29 12.28
N GLY A 62 10.50 8.12 11.65
CA GLY A 62 10.36 6.85 12.35
C GLY A 62 8.93 6.41 12.60
N ASN A 63 7.95 7.18 12.15
CA ASN A 63 6.55 6.78 12.26
C ASN A 63 6.25 5.63 11.29
N SER A 64 5.45 4.68 11.74
CA SER A 64 5.12 3.49 10.96
C SER A 64 3.61 3.39 10.79
N TYR A 65 3.21 2.92 9.61
CA TYR A 65 1.81 2.71 9.24
C TYR A 65 1.65 1.31 8.66
N GLY A 66 0.54 0.67 8.96
CA GLY A 66 0.21 -0.63 8.38
C GLY A 66 -1.12 -0.57 7.66
N VAL A 67 -1.15 -0.95 6.39
CA VAL A 67 -2.35 -0.94 5.57
C VAL A 67 -2.71 -2.38 5.22
N GLY A 68 -3.92 -2.78 5.63
CA GLY A 68 -4.39 -4.15 5.45
C GLY A 68 -4.01 -5.06 6.61
N ASN A 69 -4.60 -6.22 6.63
CA ASN A 69 -4.27 -7.28 7.60
C ASN A 69 -4.64 -8.63 6.98
N ALA A 70 -4.46 -9.73 7.72
CA ALA A 70 -4.72 -11.06 7.20
C ALA A 70 -6.20 -11.28 6.83
N ASP A 71 -7.12 -10.62 7.52
CA ASP A 71 -8.56 -10.75 7.27
C ASP A 71 -9.04 -9.84 6.16
N ILE A 72 -8.48 -8.61 6.09
CA ILE A 72 -8.82 -7.61 5.06
C ILE A 72 -7.51 -7.11 4.45
N PRO A 73 -6.89 -7.88 3.55
CA PRO A 73 -5.62 -7.47 2.96
C PRO A 73 -5.79 -6.30 2.00
N ALA A 74 -4.73 -5.49 1.87
CA ALA A 74 -4.66 -4.48 0.84
C ALA A 74 -4.44 -5.13 -0.52
N ARG A 75 -4.85 -4.44 -1.58
CA ARG A 75 -4.61 -4.87 -2.96
C ARG A 75 -3.62 -3.92 -3.59
N VAL A 76 -2.57 -4.47 -4.19
CA VAL A 76 -1.44 -3.71 -4.71
C VAL A 76 -1.18 -4.08 -6.16
N CYS A 77 -0.97 -3.07 -6.97
CA CYS A 77 -0.63 -3.23 -8.38
C CYS A 77 0.50 -2.27 -8.74
N LEU A 78 1.43 -2.71 -9.57
CA LEU A 78 2.52 -1.87 -10.09
C LEU A 78 2.35 -1.65 -11.57
N SER A 79 2.53 -0.39 -12.01
CA SER A 79 2.55 -0.02 -13.42
C SER A 79 3.91 0.58 -13.75
N PRO A 80 4.61 0.05 -14.74
CA PRO A 80 5.93 0.59 -15.09
C PRO A 80 5.82 1.98 -15.73
N GLN A 81 6.78 2.83 -15.40
CA GLN A 81 6.96 4.13 -16.02
C GLN A 81 8.42 4.24 -16.47
N LEU A 82 8.78 5.29 -17.19
CA LEU A 82 10.11 5.44 -17.78
C LEU A 82 11.12 5.55 -16.66
N ASN A 83 11.57 5.54 -15.83
CA ASN A 83 12.57 5.60 -14.75
C ASN A 83 11.98 5.31 -13.38
N SER A 84 10.73 4.86 -13.33
CA SER A 84 10.06 4.65 -12.06
C SER A 84 8.94 3.63 -12.22
N ALA A 85 8.13 3.45 -11.18
CA ALA A 85 6.92 2.66 -11.26
C ALA A 85 5.84 3.34 -10.42
N ARG A 86 4.59 3.17 -10.82
CA ARG A 86 3.46 3.65 -10.05
C ARG A 86 2.91 2.49 -9.24
N LEU A 87 2.85 2.67 -7.94
CA LEU A 87 2.22 1.71 -7.03
C LEU A 87 0.81 2.19 -6.71
N THR A 88 -0.17 1.36 -7.01
CA THR A 88 -1.56 1.63 -6.66
C THR A 88 -1.96 0.67 -5.55
N MET A 89 -2.44 1.19 -4.44
CA MET A 89 -2.98 0.36 -3.38
C MET A 89 -4.42 0.70 -3.10
N LYS A 90 -5.20 -0.32 -2.78
CA LYS A 90 -6.63 -0.19 -2.43
C LYS A 90 -6.89 -0.98 -1.17
N CYS A 91 -7.43 -0.31 -0.18
CA CYS A 91 -7.78 -0.95 1.09
C CYS A 91 -8.76 -0.09 1.86
N THR A 92 -9.73 -0.75 2.48
CA THR A 92 -10.62 -0.11 3.46
C THR A 92 -10.42 -0.83 4.78
N MET A 93 -10.07 -0.09 5.83
CA MET A 93 -9.78 -0.65 7.14
C MET A 93 -10.83 -0.26 8.16
N LEU A 94 -11.04 -1.12 9.14
CA LEU A 94 -11.95 -0.85 10.26
C LEU A 94 -11.22 -0.21 11.43
N LYS A 95 -9.90 -0.13 11.38
CA LYS A 95 -9.04 0.50 12.39
C LYS A 95 -8.11 1.49 11.72
N PRO A 96 -7.66 2.55 12.43
CA PRO A 96 -6.67 3.47 11.86
C PRO A 96 -5.39 2.70 11.48
N PRO A 97 -4.78 3.03 10.32
CA PRO A 97 -3.58 2.32 9.85
C PRO A 97 -2.30 2.83 10.52
N VAL A 98 -2.34 3.14 11.79
CA VAL A 98 -1.21 3.65 12.57
C VAL A 98 -0.67 2.53 13.45
N LEU A 99 0.61 2.31 13.36
CA LEU A 99 1.31 1.31 14.18
C LEU A 99 1.99 1.96 15.38
#